data_2d4fc13fa51b85628b17c352866c222b
#
_entry.id   2d4fc13fa51b85628b17c352866c222b
#
_cell.length_a   1.000
_cell.length_b   1.000
_cell.length_c   1.000
_cell.angle_alpha   90.00
_cell.angle_beta   90.00
_cell.angle_gamma   90.00
#
_symmetry.space_group_name_H-M   'P 1'
#
loop_
_entity.id
_entity.type
_entity.pdbx_description
1 polymer ?
#
loop_
_entity_poly.entity_id
_entity_poly.type
_entity_poly.pdbx_seq_one_letter_code
_entity_poly.pdbx_strand_id
1 'polypeptide(L)'
;MKPAERYPAVLLLVFGAIWAALAIAPFYRQDWLLENVLIFVAIPLLVATSRSLRFSNRAYTCMFVFFVLHAIGAHYTYSEVPWREWLHLQDAATGPGSASRNNYDRFVHFSYGLLMFPAVWELFATRASPQRLWRYVMPVSFLM
;
A
#
# COMPACT_ATOMS: atom_id res chain seq x y z
N MET A 1 -12.83 14.65 -18.62
CA MET A 1 -11.60 13.96 -18.15
C MET A 1 -10.80 13.49 -19.35
N LYS A 2 -9.51 13.84 -19.43
CA LYS A 2 -8.61 13.36 -20.48
C LYS A 2 -8.42 11.84 -20.34
N PRO A 3 -8.19 11.06 -21.41
CA PRO A 3 -8.02 9.60 -21.33
C PRO A 3 -6.96 9.17 -20.29
N ALA A 4 -5.89 9.94 -20.16
CA ALA A 4 -4.82 9.70 -19.19
C ALA A 4 -5.22 9.91 -17.71
N GLU A 5 -6.35 10.55 -17.45
CA GLU A 5 -6.86 10.80 -16.08
C GLU A 5 -7.88 9.77 -15.64
N ARG A 6 -8.43 8.99 -16.59
CA ARG A 6 -9.47 8.01 -16.31
C ARG A 6 -8.95 6.83 -15.48
N TYR A 7 -7.76 6.34 -15.83
CA TYR A 7 -7.21 5.16 -15.17
C TYR A 7 -6.96 5.36 -13.66
N PRO A 8 -6.20 6.38 -13.22
CA PRO A 8 -6.01 6.62 -11.79
C PRO A 8 -7.31 6.99 -11.06
N ALA A 9 -8.26 7.67 -11.75
CA ALA A 9 -9.56 7.97 -11.15
C ALA A 9 -10.40 6.70 -10.90
N VAL A 10 -10.38 5.74 -11.82
CA VAL A 10 -11.06 4.45 -11.62
C VAL A 10 -10.43 3.69 -10.46
N LEU A 11 -9.09 3.63 -10.38
CA LEU A 11 -8.40 2.99 -9.25
C LEU A 11 -8.76 3.68 -7.92
N LEU A 12 -8.83 5.01 -7.90
CA LEU A 12 -9.21 5.76 -6.70
C LEU A 12 -10.65 5.46 -6.27
N LEU A 13 -11.58 5.39 -7.21
CA LEU A 13 -12.98 5.06 -6.92
C LEU A 13 -13.12 3.62 -6.38
N VAL A 14 -12.45 2.66 -7.02
CA VAL A 14 -12.43 1.26 -6.56
C VAL A 14 -11.80 1.16 -5.18
N PHE A 15 -10.66 1.84 -4.96
CA PHE A 15 -10.04 1.89 -3.64
C PHE A 15 -10.96 2.51 -2.59
N GLY A 16 -11.63 3.63 -2.91
CA GLY A 16 -12.58 4.28 -2.01
C GLY A 16 -13.74 3.36 -1.60
N ALA A 17 -14.25 2.56 -2.54
CA ALA A 17 -15.31 1.58 -2.25
C ALA A 17 -14.80 0.45 -1.33
N ILE A 18 -13.61 -0.10 -1.60
CA ILE A 18 -12.98 -1.13 -0.77
C ILE A 18 -12.71 -0.57 0.63
N TRP A 19 -12.10 0.61 0.70
CA TRP A 19 -11.77 1.27 1.96
C TRP A 19 -13.01 1.59 2.79
N ALA A 20 -14.09 2.08 2.17
CA ALA A 20 -15.36 2.34 2.85
C ALA A 20 -15.97 1.05 3.42
N ALA A 21 -15.92 -0.05 2.67
CA ALA A 21 -16.36 -1.35 3.15
C ALA A 21 -15.54 -1.81 4.37
N LEU A 22 -14.21 -1.66 4.31
CA LEU A 22 -13.29 -2.00 5.42
C LEU A 22 -13.39 -1.02 6.61
N ALA A 23 -13.98 0.15 6.45
CA ALA A 23 -14.27 1.08 7.55
C ALA A 23 -15.48 0.65 8.38
N ILE A 24 -16.28 -0.31 7.88
CA ILE A 24 -17.46 -0.84 8.60
C ILE A 24 -16.98 -1.87 9.63
N ALA A 25 -17.25 -1.60 10.92
CA ALA A 25 -16.93 -2.48 12.04
C ALA A 25 -15.47 -3.03 12.05
N PRO A 26 -14.45 -2.17 12.02
CA PRO A 26 -13.07 -2.64 12.17
C PRO A 26 -12.89 -3.27 13.55
N PHE A 27 -11.93 -4.19 13.69
CA PHE A 27 -11.68 -4.93 14.93
C PHE A 27 -11.44 -4.00 16.13
N TYR A 28 -10.57 -3.00 15.97
CA TYR A 28 -10.32 -1.96 16.98
C TYR A 28 -10.37 -0.60 16.30
N ARG A 29 -11.38 0.21 16.62
CA ARG A 29 -11.61 1.49 15.93
C ARG A 29 -10.50 2.54 16.16
N GLN A 30 -9.88 2.54 17.33
CA GLN A 30 -8.78 3.46 17.63
C GLN A 30 -7.54 3.12 16.79
N ASP A 31 -7.17 1.84 16.74
CA ASP A 31 -6.05 1.36 15.94
C ASP A 31 -6.32 1.58 14.46
N TRP A 32 -7.56 1.31 14.02
CA TRP A 32 -7.98 1.61 12.64
C TRP A 32 -7.78 3.07 12.27
N LEU A 33 -8.13 4.02 13.15
CA LEU A 33 -7.91 5.45 12.91
C LEU A 33 -6.42 5.79 12.80
N LEU A 34 -5.60 5.27 13.71
CA LEU A 34 -4.15 5.50 13.71
C LEU A 34 -3.49 4.94 12.45
N GLU A 35 -3.83 3.72 12.09
CA GLU A 35 -3.31 3.08 10.87
C GLU A 35 -3.75 3.81 9.59
N ASN A 36 -4.96 4.35 9.57
CA ASN A 36 -5.46 5.09 8.41
C ASN A 36 -4.90 6.52 8.27
N VAL A 37 -4.08 7.03 9.20
CA VAL A 37 -3.40 8.32 9.04
C VAL A 37 -2.60 8.37 7.74
N LEU A 38 -1.95 7.26 7.37
CA LEU A 38 -1.24 7.15 6.08
C LEU A 38 -2.19 7.42 4.91
N ILE A 39 -3.37 6.79 4.88
CA ILE A 39 -4.36 6.95 3.81
C ILE A 39 -4.91 8.38 3.80
N PHE A 40 -5.24 8.94 4.98
CA PHE A 40 -5.76 10.30 5.11
C PHE A 40 -4.79 11.38 4.64
N VAL A 41 -3.49 11.12 4.69
CA VAL A 41 -2.46 12.03 4.19
C VAL A 41 -2.11 11.73 2.73
N ALA A 42 -1.82 10.47 2.40
CA ALA A 42 -1.30 10.10 1.09
C ALA A 42 -2.32 10.29 -0.04
N ILE A 43 -3.59 9.90 0.17
CA ILE A 43 -4.60 10.01 -0.89
C ILE A 43 -4.92 11.46 -1.23
N PRO A 44 -5.21 12.38 -0.28
CA PRO A 44 -5.38 13.79 -0.61
C PRO A 44 -4.15 14.42 -1.27
N LEU A 45 -2.95 14.06 -0.82
CA LEU A 45 -1.70 14.55 -1.42
C LEU A 45 -1.56 14.09 -2.87
N LEU A 46 -1.81 12.81 -3.18
CA LEU A 46 -1.79 12.28 -4.54
C LEU A 46 -2.82 12.98 -5.44
N VAL A 47 -4.03 13.22 -4.93
CA VAL A 47 -5.08 13.94 -5.68
C VAL A 47 -4.67 15.39 -5.91
N ALA A 48 -4.21 16.10 -4.90
CA ALA A 48 -3.80 17.51 -5.00
C ALA A 48 -2.62 17.70 -5.97
N THR A 49 -1.67 16.75 -5.98
CA THR A 49 -0.48 16.81 -6.84
C THR A 49 -0.69 16.17 -8.21
N SER A 50 -1.82 15.54 -8.48
CA SER A 50 -2.09 14.77 -9.71
C SER A 50 -1.91 15.54 -11.02
N ARG A 51 -2.05 16.88 -10.97
CA ARG A 51 -1.83 17.76 -12.15
C ARG A 51 -0.36 18.05 -12.39
N SER A 52 0.46 18.10 -11.36
CA SER A 52 1.89 18.44 -11.40
C SER A 52 2.79 17.19 -11.36
N LEU A 53 2.32 16.12 -10.74
CA LEU A 53 3.00 14.83 -10.60
C LEU A 53 2.12 13.74 -11.22
N ARG A 54 2.46 13.36 -12.45
CA ARG A 54 1.78 12.26 -13.13
C ARG A 54 2.68 11.04 -13.11
N PHE A 55 2.17 10.00 -12.47
CA PHE A 55 2.80 8.70 -12.47
C PHE A 55 2.31 7.85 -13.64
N SER A 56 3.09 6.84 -14.01
CA SER A 56 2.66 5.83 -14.97
C SER A 56 1.49 5.01 -14.42
N ASN A 57 0.73 4.39 -15.32
CA ASN A 57 -0.34 3.46 -14.91
C ASN A 57 0.20 2.32 -14.05
N ARG A 58 1.43 1.85 -14.32
CA ARG A 58 2.11 0.84 -13.51
C ARG A 58 2.31 1.31 -12.07
N ALA A 59 2.83 2.53 -11.88
CA ALA A 59 3.04 3.09 -10.55
C ALA A 59 1.71 3.27 -9.80
N TYR A 60 0.67 3.77 -10.48
CA TYR A 60 -0.67 3.86 -9.88
C TYR A 60 -1.25 2.49 -9.49
N THR A 61 -1.06 1.45 -10.31
CA THR A 61 -1.49 0.08 -9.96
C THR A 61 -0.75 -0.43 -8.74
N CYS A 62 0.57 -0.24 -8.69
CA CYS A 62 1.38 -0.68 -7.55
C CYS A 62 0.95 0.03 -6.26
N MET A 63 0.77 1.35 -6.30
CA MET A 63 0.24 2.12 -5.16
C MET A 63 -1.15 1.62 -4.73
N PHE A 64 -2.05 1.39 -5.67
CA PHE A 64 -3.38 0.86 -5.40
C PHE A 64 -3.31 -0.48 -4.66
N VAL A 65 -2.52 -1.43 -5.15
CA VAL A 65 -2.36 -2.74 -4.51
C VAL A 65 -1.81 -2.57 -3.08
N PHE A 66 -0.79 -1.73 -2.90
CA PHE A 66 -0.25 -1.45 -1.57
C PHE A 66 -1.31 -0.87 -0.63
N PHE A 67 -2.07 0.14 -1.06
CA PHE A 67 -3.10 0.75 -0.21
C PHE A 67 -4.25 -0.22 0.13
N VAL A 68 -4.59 -1.15 -0.76
CA VAL A 68 -5.57 -2.21 -0.46
C VAL A 68 -5.02 -3.16 0.62
N LEU A 69 -3.77 -3.62 0.49
CA LEU A 69 -3.14 -4.47 1.50
C LEU A 69 -3.06 -3.75 2.86
N HIS A 70 -2.68 -2.48 2.85
CA HIS A 70 -2.62 -1.65 4.06
C HIS A 70 -4.01 -1.47 4.70
N ALA A 71 -5.05 -1.19 3.90
CA ALA A 71 -6.42 -1.02 4.41
C ALA A 71 -6.98 -2.32 5.04
N ILE A 72 -6.64 -3.49 4.46
CA ILE A 72 -6.96 -4.80 5.06
C ILE A 72 -6.22 -4.95 6.40
N GLY A 73 -4.92 -4.63 6.44
CA GLY A 73 -4.14 -4.65 7.69
C GLY A 73 -4.75 -3.77 8.76
N ALA A 74 -5.12 -2.54 8.41
CA ALA A 74 -5.74 -1.59 9.34
C ALA A 74 -7.09 -2.09 9.87
N HIS A 75 -7.93 -2.74 9.03
CA HIS A 75 -9.20 -3.30 9.46
C HIS A 75 -9.04 -4.37 10.55
N TYR A 76 -8.03 -5.25 10.41
CA TYR A 76 -7.74 -6.38 11.30
C TYR A 76 -6.60 -6.11 12.28
N THR A 77 -6.11 -4.88 12.41
CA THR A 77 -4.91 -4.53 13.20
C THR A 77 -3.67 -5.36 12.87
N TYR A 78 -3.48 -5.71 11.59
CA TYR A 78 -2.37 -6.50 11.05
C TYR A 78 -2.17 -7.88 11.68
N SER A 79 -2.17 -7.98 13.01
CA SER A 79 -1.94 -9.22 13.76
C SER A 79 -3.09 -10.22 13.65
N GLU A 80 -4.29 -9.73 13.38
CA GLU A 80 -5.51 -10.55 13.34
C GLU A 80 -5.99 -10.86 11.91
N VAL A 81 -5.23 -10.46 10.88
CA VAL A 81 -5.61 -10.76 9.48
C VAL A 81 -5.60 -12.26 9.24
N PRO A 82 -6.72 -12.89 8.85
CA PRO A 82 -6.82 -14.34 8.65
C PRO A 82 -6.26 -14.76 7.27
N TRP A 83 -5.16 -14.14 6.82
CA TRP A 83 -4.61 -14.34 5.49
C TRP A 83 -4.10 -15.76 5.23
N ARG A 84 -3.66 -16.47 6.29
CA ARG A 84 -3.22 -17.86 6.19
C ARG A 84 -4.40 -18.79 5.89
N GLU A 85 -5.56 -18.53 6.51
CA GLU A 85 -6.81 -19.25 6.25
C GLU A 85 -7.28 -19.01 4.83
N TRP A 86 -7.24 -17.75 4.36
CA TRP A 86 -7.61 -17.40 2.98
C TRP A 86 -6.72 -18.08 1.93
N LEU A 87 -5.45 -18.29 2.25
CA LEU A 87 -4.50 -18.96 1.35
C LEU A 87 -4.41 -20.47 1.57
N HIS A 88 -5.24 -21.03 2.47
CA HIS A 88 -5.22 -22.45 2.84
C HIS A 88 -3.82 -22.95 3.25
N LEU A 89 -3.01 -22.07 3.85
CA LEU A 89 -1.68 -22.41 4.34
C LEU A 89 -1.81 -23.18 5.67
N GLN A 90 -1.81 -24.51 5.58
CA GLN A 90 -1.77 -25.37 6.75
C GLN A 90 -0.39 -25.30 7.40
N ASP A 91 -0.35 -25.21 8.72
CA ASP A 91 0.88 -25.20 9.49
C ASP A 91 1.49 -26.61 9.52
N ALA A 92 2.27 -26.95 8.48
CA ALA A 92 3.01 -28.21 8.43
C ALA A 92 4.11 -28.33 9.52
N ALA A 93 4.36 -27.26 10.29
CA ALA A 93 5.51 -27.19 11.21
C ALA A 93 5.15 -26.84 12.66
N THR A 94 3.88 -26.71 13.03
CA THR A 94 3.50 -26.37 14.40
C THR A 94 2.83 -27.55 15.07
N GLY A 95 3.51 -28.14 16.04
CA GLY A 95 2.91 -29.13 16.94
C GLY A 95 1.71 -28.56 17.73
N PRO A 96 0.86 -29.43 18.33
CA PRO A 96 -0.29 -29.00 19.08
C PRO A 96 0.12 -28.03 20.20
N GLY A 97 -0.34 -26.77 20.13
CA GLY A 97 -0.10 -25.73 21.13
C GLY A 97 0.82 -24.57 20.72
N SER A 98 1.43 -24.57 19.53
CA SER A 98 2.17 -23.41 19.06
C SER A 98 1.26 -22.48 18.26
N ALA A 99 0.94 -21.30 18.82
CA ALA A 99 0.27 -20.25 18.08
C ALA A 99 1.16 -19.81 16.90
N SER A 100 0.74 -20.11 15.69
CA SER A 100 1.44 -19.63 14.48
C SER A 100 1.45 -18.12 14.47
N ARG A 101 2.65 -17.52 14.48
CA ARG A 101 2.80 -16.08 14.44
C ARG A 101 2.24 -15.52 13.14
N ASN A 102 1.31 -14.59 13.22
CA ASN A 102 0.81 -13.88 12.03
C ASN A 102 1.92 -13.00 11.46
N ASN A 103 2.30 -13.25 10.19
CA ASN A 103 3.36 -12.53 9.51
C ASN A 103 2.81 -11.53 8.47
N TYR A 104 1.52 -11.20 8.53
CA TYR A 104 0.90 -10.26 7.58
C TYR A 104 1.56 -8.88 7.63
N ASP A 105 1.88 -8.40 8.82
CA ASP A 105 2.61 -7.16 9.02
C ASP A 105 3.93 -7.14 8.21
N ARG A 106 4.74 -8.17 8.34
CA ARG A 106 6.01 -8.29 7.58
C ARG A 106 5.78 -8.35 6.08
N PHE A 107 4.72 -9.03 5.65
CA PHE A 107 4.35 -9.10 4.24
C PHE A 107 3.97 -7.72 3.70
N VAL A 108 3.19 -6.92 4.43
CA VAL A 108 2.83 -5.57 4.02
C VAL A 108 4.04 -4.63 4.00
N HIS A 109 4.94 -4.71 4.98
CA HIS A 109 6.18 -3.93 4.97
C HIS A 109 7.08 -4.29 3.79
N PHE A 110 7.25 -5.57 3.48
CA PHE A 110 7.97 -6.00 2.27
C PHE A 110 7.29 -5.47 1.00
N SER A 111 5.95 -5.57 0.94
CA SER A 111 5.15 -5.09 -0.19
C SER A 111 5.26 -3.57 -0.36
N TYR A 112 5.41 -2.80 0.73
CA TYR A 112 5.67 -1.37 0.68
C TYR A 112 6.93 -1.07 -0.14
N GLY A 113 8.06 -1.67 0.21
CA GLY A 113 9.31 -1.45 -0.53
C GLY A 113 9.20 -1.82 -2.01
N LEU A 114 8.55 -2.94 -2.33
CA LEU A 114 8.41 -3.42 -3.70
C LEU A 114 7.40 -2.58 -4.52
N LEU A 115 6.23 -2.31 -3.96
CA LEU A 115 5.12 -1.68 -4.69
C LEU A 115 5.24 -0.16 -4.77
N MET A 116 5.87 0.49 -3.79
CA MET A 116 6.09 1.93 -3.82
C MET A 116 7.31 2.33 -4.66
N PHE A 117 8.22 1.40 -4.93
CA PHE A 117 9.43 1.66 -5.70
C PHE A 117 9.17 2.33 -7.06
N PRO A 118 8.21 1.88 -7.91
CA PRO A 118 7.95 2.53 -9.20
C PRO A 118 7.56 4.01 -9.06
N ALA A 119 6.73 4.35 -8.08
CA ALA A 119 6.29 5.73 -7.85
C ALA A 119 7.45 6.60 -7.35
N VAL A 120 8.22 6.12 -6.40
CA VAL A 120 9.40 6.81 -5.86
C VAL A 120 10.46 6.99 -6.95
N TRP A 121 10.70 5.93 -7.75
CA TRP A 121 11.60 6.00 -8.90
C TRP A 121 11.18 7.10 -9.90
N GLU A 122 9.90 7.13 -10.30
CA GLU A 122 9.39 8.13 -11.25
C GLU A 122 9.50 9.55 -10.67
N LEU A 123 9.22 9.74 -9.37
CA LEU A 123 9.35 11.02 -8.70
C LEU A 123 10.80 11.55 -8.79
N PHE A 124 11.77 10.72 -8.46
CA PHE A 124 13.18 11.12 -8.53
C PHE A 124 13.69 11.26 -9.97
N ALA A 125 13.25 10.41 -10.88
CA ALA A 125 13.65 10.48 -12.28
C ALA A 125 13.15 11.75 -12.99
N THR A 126 11.99 12.28 -12.57
CA THR A 126 11.40 13.48 -13.17
C THR A 126 11.85 14.79 -12.53
N ARG A 127 12.23 14.77 -11.26
CA ARG A 127 12.54 15.99 -10.48
C ARG A 127 14.02 16.18 -10.18
N ALA A 128 14.79 15.11 -10.09
CA ALA A 128 16.23 15.19 -9.90
C ALA A 128 16.93 15.08 -11.25
N SER A 129 17.96 15.91 -11.46
CA SER A 129 18.96 15.75 -12.53
C SER A 129 20.22 15.08 -11.98
N PRO A 130 20.14 13.87 -11.41
CA PRO A 130 21.26 13.24 -10.72
C PRO A 130 22.08 12.44 -11.73
N GLN A 131 23.36 12.33 -11.44
CA GLN A 131 24.21 11.34 -12.08
C GLN A 131 23.57 9.95 -12.00
N ARG A 132 23.78 9.14 -13.04
CA ARG A 132 23.05 7.88 -13.29
C ARG A 132 22.93 6.94 -12.08
N LEU A 133 23.95 6.89 -11.22
CA LEU A 133 23.97 6.06 -10.01
C LEU A 133 22.98 6.52 -8.95
N TRP A 134 22.86 7.83 -8.72
CA TRP A 134 21.98 8.39 -7.70
C TRP A 134 20.48 8.14 -7.97
N ARG A 135 20.09 7.95 -9.24
CA ARG A 135 18.71 7.60 -9.61
C ARG A 135 18.25 6.27 -9.00
N TYR A 136 19.16 5.35 -8.74
CA TYR A 136 18.86 4.05 -8.13
C TYR A 136 19.02 4.08 -6.62
N VAL A 137 20.06 4.74 -6.14
CA VAL A 137 20.38 4.79 -4.69
C VAL A 137 19.32 5.57 -3.91
N MET A 138 18.89 6.74 -4.41
CA MET A 138 17.92 7.58 -3.70
C MET A 138 16.55 6.90 -3.47
N PRO A 139 15.90 6.29 -4.47
CA PRO A 139 14.64 5.59 -4.23
C PRO A 139 14.76 4.42 -3.25
N VAL A 140 15.85 3.66 -3.33
CA VAL A 140 16.09 2.55 -2.39
C VAL A 140 16.27 3.07 -0.98
N SER A 141 17.09 4.12 -0.78
CA SER A 141 17.31 4.72 0.54
C SER A 141 16.06 5.33 1.14
N PHE A 142 15.13 5.83 0.30
CA PHE A 142 13.86 6.39 0.77
C PHE A 142 12.88 5.32 1.27
N LEU A 143 12.98 4.09 0.74
CA LEU A 143 12.08 2.98 1.06
C LEU A 143 12.59 2.09 2.21
N MET A 144 13.84 2.27 2.65
CA MET A 144 14.45 1.56 3.79
C MET A 144 14.23 2.31 5.10
#